data_30d92e49f9a5e1bd0035f2777cb2b837
#
_entry.id   30d92e49f9a5e1bd0035f2777cb2b837
#
_cell.length_a   1.000
_cell.length_b   1.000
_cell.length_c   1.000
_cell.angle_alpha   90.00
_cell.angle_beta   90.00
_cell.angle_gamma   90.00
#
_symmetry.space_group_name_H-M   'P 1'
#
loop_
_entity.id
_entity.type
_entity.pdbx_description
1 polymer ?
#
loop_
_entity_poly.entity_id
_entity_poly.type
_entity_poly.pdbx_seq_one_letter_code
_entity_poly.pdbx_strand_id
1 'polypeptide(L)'
;PINRIDPDGKDDYLLEPRGRLHNCTPYAQRGKSGVDKLHSYSGNSKSPMGKSITVKSGLLSQMLEVQKKEEGYSTYGSTRNIEDAAEVFKFAADNSKAEWKFDVYNDDGAFTAVVATDQKENNVQNGDYAQKELSVNGTKVVNIHSHPDPNGTKGGSDKDMENAKRSSARNGVYFKANQTLYEYNGTQSNIREIPIQSAVDLLRQLGIY
;
A
#
# COMPACT_ATOMS: atom_id res chain seq x y z
N PRO A 1 -24.62 0.86 -13.32
CA PRO A 1 -23.55 1.75 -13.79
C PRO A 1 -23.61 3.03 -12.96
N ILE A 2 -22.49 3.36 -12.29
CA ILE A 2 -22.38 4.62 -11.56
C ILE A 2 -22.07 5.69 -12.62
N ASN A 3 -23.11 6.33 -13.15
CA ASN A 3 -22.95 7.54 -13.96
C ASN A 3 -22.59 8.68 -13.01
N ARG A 4 -21.34 8.84 -12.65
CA ARG A 4 -20.85 10.06 -12.00
C ARG A 4 -20.18 10.94 -13.05
N ILE A 5 -20.63 12.17 -13.14
CA ILE A 5 -19.86 13.26 -13.72
C ILE A 5 -18.76 13.54 -12.70
N ASP A 6 -17.51 13.44 -13.10
CA ASP A 6 -16.38 13.89 -12.31
C ASP A 6 -16.25 15.42 -12.47
N PRO A 7 -16.71 16.21 -11.49
CA PRO A 7 -16.76 17.67 -11.64
C PRO A 7 -15.40 18.35 -11.49
N ASP A 8 -14.40 17.67 -10.94
CA ASP A 8 -13.07 18.23 -10.64
C ASP A 8 -11.94 17.69 -11.55
N GLY A 9 -12.28 16.80 -12.49
CA GLY A 9 -11.33 16.26 -13.48
C GLY A 9 -10.29 15.31 -12.93
N LYS A 10 -10.45 14.82 -11.69
CA LYS A 10 -9.59 13.82 -11.05
C LYS A 10 -10.04 12.43 -11.39
N ASP A 11 -9.11 11.50 -11.53
CA ASP A 11 -9.47 10.10 -11.62
C ASP A 11 -9.90 9.58 -10.25
N ASP A 12 -11.16 9.14 -10.14
CA ASP A 12 -11.72 8.54 -8.93
C ASP A 12 -11.52 7.02 -8.92
N TYR A 13 -10.95 6.52 -7.85
CA TYR A 13 -10.71 5.10 -7.61
C TYR A 13 -11.44 4.64 -6.36
N LEU A 14 -12.05 3.46 -6.41
CA LEU A 14 -12.70 2.81 -5.27
C LEU A 14 -11.86 1.63 -4.80
N LEU A 15 -11.48 1.65 -3.52
CA LEU A 15 -10.86 0.53 -2.82
C LEU A 15 -11.94 -0.39 -2.26
N GLU A 16 -12.02 -1.61 -2.77
CA GLU A 16 -12.90 -2.65 -2.23
C GLU A 16 -12.36 -3.25 -0.92
N PRO A 17 -13.23 -3.88 -0.10
CA PRO A 17 -12.81 -4.49 1.17
C PRO A 17 -11.69 -5.53 1.03
N ARG A 18 -11.59 -6.23 -0.10
CA ARG A 18 -10.54 -7.21 -0.39
C ARG A 18 -9.26 -6.62 -1.01
N GLY A 19 -9.12 -5.29 -1.06
CA GLY A 19 -7.92 -4.65 -1.58
C GLY A 19 -7.89 -4.45 -3.09
N ARG A 20 -8.94 -4.77 -3.84
CA ARG A 20 -9.06 -4.47 -5.26
C ARG A 20 -9.36 -2.99 -5.48
N LEU A 21 -8.75 -2.39 -6.51
CA LEU A 21 -9.04 -1.02 -6.93
C LEU A 21 -9.87 -1.02 -8.22
N HIS A 22 -10.85 -0.11 -8.27
CA HIS A 22 -11.63 0.17 -9.48
C HIS A 22 -11.52 1.64 -9.85
N ASN A 23 -11.20 1.94 -11.11
CA ASN A 23 -11.34 3.28 -11.66
C ASN A 23 -12.82 3.57 -11.93
N CYS A 24 -13.39 4.51 -11.19
CA CYS A 24 -14.79 4.93 -11.31
C CYS A 24 -14.98 6.14 -12.22
N THR A 25 -13.89 6.73 -12.73
CA THR A 25 -13.91 7.89 -13.63
C THR A 25 -14.42 7.46 -15.01
N PRO A 26 -15.37 8.19 -15.60
CA PRO A 26 -15.78 7.96 -16.98
C PRO A 26 -14.60 8.01 -17.95
N TYR A 27 -14.52 7.07 -18.90
CA TYR A 27 -13.38 6.94 -19.82
C TYR A 27 -12.98 8.26 -20.51
N ALA A 28 -13.96 9.09 -20.90
CA ALA A 28 -13.72 10.36 -21.57
C ALA A 28 -13.06 11.44 -20.69
N GLN A 29 -12.97 11.20 -19.37
CA GLN A 29 -12.45 12.17 -18.38
C GLN A 29 -11.14 11.70 -17.76
N ARG A 30 -10.71 10.45 -18.00
CA ARG A 30 -9.50 9.88 -17.39
C ARG A 30 -8.23 10.63 -17.78
N GLY A 31 -7.32 10.76 -16.81
CA GLY A 31 -5.99 11.34 -17.03
C GLY A 31 -5.97 12.84 -17.31
N LYS A 32 -7.07 13.58 -17.09
CA LYS A 32 -7.16 15.02 -17.39
C LYS A 32 -6.63 15.91 -16.27
N SER A 33 -6.48 15.38 -15.06
CA SER A 33 -5.90 16.10 -13.94
C SER A 33 -4.54 15.51 -13.54
N GLY A 34 -3.71 16.30 -12.87
CA GLY A 34 -2.42 15.84 -12.33
C GLY A 34 -2.55 15.09 -11.00
N VAL A 35 -3.77 14.76 -10.56
CA VAL A 35 -4.06 14.10 -9.28
C VAL A 35 -5.18 13.09 -9.42
N ASP A 36 -5.13 12.04 -8.60
CA ASP A 36 -6.12 10.98 -8.49
C ASP A 36 -6.71 10.97 -7.07
N LYS A 37 -7.92 10.45 -6.92
CA LYS A 37 -8.62 10.35 -5.64
C LYS A 37 -8.97 8.90 -5.33
N LEU A 38 -8.50 8.40 -4.20
CA LEU A 38 -8.79 7.06 -3.72
C LEU A 38 -9.86 7.12 -2.64
N HIS A 39 -10.97 6.41 -2.85
CA HIS A 39 -12.08 6.29 -1.91
C HIS A 39 -12.11 4.91 -1.28
N SER A 40 -12.42 4.82 0.01
CA SER A 40 -12.79 3.57 0.65
C SER A 40 -14.24 3.17 0.30
N TYR A 41 -14.54 1.87 0.38
CA TYR A 41 -15.91 1.40 0.28
C TYR A 41 -16.72 1.77 1.54
N SER A 42 -17.87 2.42 1.37
CA SER A 42 -18.71 2.90 2.47
C SER A 42 -19.55 1.81 3.16
N GLY A 43 -19.60 0.60 2.59
CA GLY A 43 -20.54 -0.46 3.00
C GLY A 43 -21.93 -0.33 2.35
N ASN A 44 -22.20 0.73 1.62
CA ASN A 44 -23.50 0.97 0.96
C ASN A 44 -23.36 0.89 -0.57
N SER A 45 -23.99 -0.09 -1.19
CA SER A 45 -23.93 -0.30 -2.65
C SER A 45 -24.56 0.85 -3.46
N LYS A 46 -25.48 1.61 -2.89
CA LYS A 46 -26.11 2.78 -3.56
C LYS A 46 -25.24 4.03 -3.48
N SER A 47 -24.37 4.13 -2.48
CA SER A 47 -23.39 5.20 -2.31
C SER A 47 -22.05 4.61 -1.86
N PRO A 48 -21.30 3.96 -2.77
CA PRO A 48 -20.16 3.11 -2.38
C PRO A 48 -18.95 3.87 -1.87
N MET A 49 -18.82 5.17 -2.17
CA MET A 49 -17.65 5.95 -1.80
C MET A 49 -17.73 6.45 -0.35
N GLY A 50 -16.73 6.08 0.44
CA GLY A 50 -16.54 6.48 1.83
C GLY A 50 -15.48 7.59 1.99
N LYS A 51 -14.56 7.42 2.96
CA LYS A 51 -13.40 8.31 3.16
C LYS A 51 -12.55 8.39 1.90
N SER A 52 -11.76 9.44 1.75
CA SER A 52 -10.88 9.56 0.59
C SER A 52 -9.56 10.25 0.92
N ILE A 53 -8.54 9.94 0.10
CA ILE A 53 -7.28 10.67 -0.01
C ILE A 53 -7.09 11.15 -1.45
N THR A 54 -6.20 12.12 -1.64
CA THR A 54 -5.80 12.62 -2.97
C THR A 54 -4.29 12.43 -3.12
N VAL A 55 -3.87 11.83 -4.22
CA VAL A 55 -2.47 11.57 -4.57
C VAL A 55 -2.18 12.06 -5.99
N LYS A 56 -0.90 12.23 -6.36
CA LYS A 56 -0.53 12.54 -7.74
C LYS A 56 -0.94 11.41 -8.68
N SER A 57 -1.33 11.77 -9.89
CA SER A 57 -1.75 10.76 -10.88
C SER A 57 -0.60 9.83 -11.28
N GLY A 58 -0.97 8.60 -11.64
CA GLY A 58 -0.06 7.58 -12.15
C GLY A 58 0.13 6.37 -11.23
N LEU A 59 0.21 6.54 -9.89
CA LEU A 59 0.33 5.40 -8.98
C LEU A 59 -0.94 4.53 -9.00
N LEU A 60 -2.11 5.12 -8.81
CA LEU A 60 -3.36 4.37 -8.72
C LEU A 60 -3.73 3.71 -10.05
N SER A 61 -3.41 4.35 -11.18
CA SER A 61 -3.65 3.77 -12.52
C SER A 61 -2.82 2.51 -12.77
N GLN A 62 -1.59 2.43 -12.27
CA GLN A 62 -0.78 1.20 -12.32
C GLN A 62 -1.40 0.09 -11.46
N MET A 63 -1.94 0.44 -10.29
CA MET A 63 -2.52 -0.51 -9.35
C MET A 63 -3.84 -1.14 -9.81
N LEU A 64 -4.45 -0.65 -10.88
CA LEU A 64 -5.62 -1.27 -11.52
C LEU A 64 -5.28 -2.53 -12.31
N GLU A 65 -4.03 -2.71 -12.71
CA GLU A 65 -3.58 -3.90 -13.40
C GLU A 65 -3.44 -5.06 -12.43
N VAL A 66 -4.49 -5.87 -12.36
CA VAL A 66 -4.51 -7.09 -11.54
C VAL A 66 -3.90 -8.22 -12.35
N GLN A 67 -2.67 -8.59 -12.03
CA GLN A 67 -2.00 -9.72 -12.64
C GLN A 67 -2.54 -11.03 -12.06
N LYS A 68 -3.04 -11.90 -12.93
CA LYS A 68 -3.49 -13.24 -12.55
C LYS A 68 -2.27 -14.15 -12.44
N LYS A 69 -2.00 -14.64 -11.24
CA LYS A 69 -1.01 -15.69 -10.96
C LYS A 69 -1.70 -17.02 -10.80
N GLU A 70 -0.95 -18.11 -10.82
CA GLU A 70 -1.45 -19.46 -10.56
C GLU A 70 -2.23 -19.57 -9.23
N GLU A 71 -1.91 -18.69 -8.25
CA GLU A 71 -2.52 -18.68 -6.91
C GLU A 71 -3.48 -17.50 -6.63
N GLY A 72 -3.78 -16.64 -7.59
CA GLY A 72 -4.72 -15.53 -7.36
C GLY A 72 -4.38 -14.20 -8.06
N TYR A 73 -4.81 -13.10 -7.47
CA TYR A 73 -4.64 -11.75 -8.00
C TYR A 73 -3.66 -10.96 -7.14
N SER A 74 -2.79 -10.19 -7.77
CA SER A 74 -1.94 -9.19 -7.12
C SER A 74 -2.18 -7.83 -7.76
N THR A 75 -2.18 -6.79 -6.94
CA THR A 75 -2.27 -5.40 -7.38
C THR A 75 -1.03 -4.68 -6.88
N TYR A 76 -0.32 -3.97 -7.75
CA TYR A 76 0.90 -3.26 -7.38
C TYR A 76 1.12 -2.01 -8.23
N GLY A 77 1.85 -1.05 -7.67
CA GLY A 77 2.29 0.15 -8.36
C GLY A 77 3.55 0.71 -7.74
N SER A 78 4.26 1.57 -8.47
CA SER A 78 5.46 2.25 -8.00
C SER A 78 5.45 3.74 -8.29
N THR A 79 6.16 4.50 -7.46
CA THR A 79 6.32 5.94 -7.65
C THR A 79 7.59 6.43 -6.96
N ARG A 80 8.17 7.52 -7.50
CA ARG A 80 9.22 8.30 -6.83
C ARG A 80 8.65 9.28 -5.79
N ASN A 81 7.34 9.53 -5.81
CA ASN A 81 6.68 10.27 -4.75
C ASN A 81 6.38 9.33 -3.58
N ILE A 82 7.33 9.25 -2.65
CA ILE A 82 7.28 8.34 -1.50
C ILE A 82 6.11 8.69 -0.57
N GLU A 83 5.75 9.98 -0.48
CA GLU A 83 4.63 10.46 0.34
C GLU A 83 3.29 9.91 -0.19
N ASP A 84 3.04 10.04 -1.50
CA ASP A 84 1.83 9.47 -2.12
C ASP A 84 1.75 7.95 -1.93
N ALA A 85 2.88 7.23 -2.05
CA ALA A 85 2.92 5.80 -1.82
C ALA A 85 2.59 5.43 -0.37
N ALA A 86 3.12 6.17 0.61
CA ALA A 86 2.83 5.97 2.02
C ALA A 86 1.37 6.30 2.36
N GLU A 87 0.81 7.37 1.75
CA GLU A 87 -0.62 7.71 1.87
C GLU A 87 -1.51 6.58 1.33
N VAL A 88 -1.21 6.05 0.15
CA VAL A 88 -1.97 4.93 -0.45
C VAL A 88 -1.85 3.69 0.43
N PHE A 89 -0.63 3.33 0.87
CA PHE A 89 -0.41 2.18 1.75
C PHE A 89 -1.23 2.30 3.03
N LYS A 90 -1.07 3.41 3.78
CA LYS A 90 -1.76 3.60 5.05
C LYS A 90 -3.28 3.61 4.87
N PHE A 91 -3.77 4.37 3.88
CA PHE A 91 -5.21 4.43 3.60
C PHE A 91 -5.77 3.05 3.24
N ALA A 92 -5.09 2.29 2.40
CA ALA A 92 -5.53 0.97 1.98
C ALA A 92 -5.47 -0.05 3.11
N ALA A 93 -4.42 -0.03 3.93
CA ALA A 93 -4.31 -0.85 5.13
C ALA A 93 -5.44 -0.56 6.13
N ASP A 94 -5.77 0.71 6.34
CA ASP A 94 -6.83 1.12 7.29
C ASP A 94 -8.25 0.78 6.79
N ASN A 95 -8.48 0.77 5.48
CA ASN A 95 -9.82 0.71 4.89
C ASN A 95 -10.13 -0.57 4.11
N SER A 96 -9.23 -1.57 4.14
CA SER A 96 -9.49 -2.89 3.56
C SER A 96 -9.24 -4.01 4.57
N LYS A 97 -9.55 -5.25 4.18
CA LYS A 97 -9.24 -6.48 4.92
C LYS A 97 -8.03 -7.21 4.33
N ALA A 98 -7.42 -6.68 3.29
CA ALA A 98 -6.23 -7.26 2.69
C ALA A 98 -4.97 -6.80 3.41
N GLU A 99 -3.94 -7.63 3.43
CA GLU A 99 -2.58 -7.18 3.74
C GLU A 99 -2.04 -6.34 2.60
N TRP A 100 -1.40 -5.24 2.96
CA TRP A 100 -0.73 -4.33 2.04
C TRP A 100 0.76 -4.28 2.36
N LYS A 101 1.55 -4.06 1.32
CA LYS A 101 2.99 -3.92 1.39
C LYS A 101 3.43 -2.53 0.96
N PHE A 102 4.43 -2.00 1.65
CA PHE A 102 5.13 -0.76 1.34
C PHE A 102 6.63 -1.02 1.41
N ASP A 103 7.26 -1.11 0.25
CA ASP A 103 8.70 -1.28 0.11
C ASP A 103 9.31 0.01 -0.45
N VAL A 104 10.47 0.42 0.07
CA VAL A 104 11.26 1.53 -0.51
C VAL A 104 12.61 1.01 -0.94
N TYR A 105 12.98 1.38 -2.16
CA TYR A 105 14.26 1.07 -2.78
C TYR A 105 15.08 2.34 -2.94
N ASN A 106 16.38 2.25 -2.68
CA ASN A 106 17.36 3.30 -2.89
C ASN A 106 18.29 2.88 -4.05
N ASP A 107 18.29 3.68 -5.11
CA ASP A 107 19.17 3.55 -6.27
C ASP A 107 20.05 4.80 -6.34
N ASP A 108 21.26 4.72 -5.78
CA ASP A 108 22.23 5.82 -5.71
C ASP A 108 21.66 7.16 -5.19
N GLY A 109 20.85 7.09 -4.13
CA GLY A 109 20.22 8.26 -3.51
C GLY A 109 18.83 8.60 -4.08
N ALA A 110 18.40 7.96 -5.16
CA ALA A 110 17.06 8.09 -5.68
C ALA A 110 16.12 7.03 -5.04
N PHE A 111 15.10 7.50 -4.35
CA PHE A 111 14.13 6.61 -3.72
C PHE A 111 12.95 6.30 -4.65
N THR A 112 12.53 5.03 -4.68
CA THR A 112 11.31 4.57 -5.34
C THR A 112 10.53 3.69 -4.38
N ALA A 113 9.26 3.99 -4.16
CA ALA A 113 8.36 3.17 -3.36
C ALA A 113 7.54 2.24 -4.25
N VAL A 114 7.27 1.04 -3.73
CA VAL A 114 6.35 0.05 -4.27
C VAL A 114 5.25 -0.20 -3.26
N VAL A 115 4.00 -0.09 -3.72
CA VAL A 115 2.81 -0.47 -2.94
C VAL A 115 2.18 -1.68 -3.60
N ALA A 116 1.88 -2.72 -2.82
CA ALA A 116 1.35 -3.97 -3.35
C ALA A 116 0.37 -4.65 -2.39
N THR A 117 -0.52 -5.50 -2.94
CA THR A 117 -1.35 -6.44 -2.19
C THR A 117 -1.61 -7.69 -3.02
N ASP A 118 -1.70 -8.85 -2.38
CA ASP A 118 -2.18 -10.09 -2.99
C ASP A 118 -3.70 -10.27 -2.79
N GLN A 119 -4.39 -9.24 -2.32
CA GLN A 119 -5.83 -9.24 -2.05
C GLN A 119 -6.26 -10.34 -1.05
N LYS A 120 -5.35 -10.72 -0.13
CA LYS A 120 -5.55 -11.72 0.92
C LYS A 120 -5.40 -11.08 2.30
N GLU A 121 -6.09 -11.63 3.30
CA GLU A 121 -6.10 -11.09 4.68
C GLU A 121 -4.83 -11.41 5.48
N ASN A 122 -4.05 -12.40 5.07
CA ASN A 122 -2.93 -12.94 5.85
C ASN A 122 -1.72 -13.32 4.98
N ASN A 123 -1.57 -12.67 3.85
CA ASN A 123 -0.44 -12.92 2.97
C ASN A 123 -0.22 -11.78 1.97
N VAL A 124 0.98 -11.23 1.99
CA VAL A 124 1.49 -10.34 0.94
C VAL A 124 2.90 -10.78 0.55
N GLN A 125 2.99 -11.81 -0.28
CA GLN A 125 4.27 -12.46 -0.59
C GLN A 125 5.17 -11.65 -1.55
N ASN A 126 4.68 -10.63 -2.25
CA ASN A 126 5.25 -10.31 -3.56
C ASN A 126 5.82 -8.90 -3.74
N GLY A 127 6.43 -8.29 -2.72
CA GLY A 127 7.23 -7.08 -2.94
C GLY A 127 8.35 -7.28 -3.96
N ASP A 128 9.05 -8.41 -3.90
CA ASP A 128 10.15 -8.71 -4.84
C ASP A 128 9.63 -9.04 -6.26
N TYR A 129 8.45 -9.64 -6.36
CA TYR A 129 7.79 -9.82 -7.66
C TYR A 129 7.34 -8.46 -8.24
N ALA A 130 6.67 -7.64 -7.46
CA ALA A 130 6.25 -6.30 -7.88
C ALA A 130 7.46 -5.43 -8.29
N GLN A 131 8.58 -5.51 -7.56
CA GLN A 131 9.82 -4.85 -7.93
C GLN A 131 10.29 -5.24 -9.33
N LYS A 132 10.30 -6.55 -9.64
CA LYS A 132 10.74 -7.05 -10.95
C LYS A 132 9.80 -6.62 -12.08
N GLU A 133 8.49 -6.82 -11.90
CA GLU A 133 7.48 -6.45 -12.89
C GLU A 133 7.48 -4.94 -13.20
N LEU A 134 7.70 -4.11 -12.17
CA LEU A 134 7.79 -2.66 -12.31
C LEU A 134 9.18 -2.16 -12.68
N SER A 135 10.16 -3.06 -12.84
CA SER A 135 11.57 -2.73 -13.15
C SER A 135 12.17 -1.71 -12.18
N VAL A 136 11.84 -1.80 -10.88
CA VAL A 136 12.38 -0.92 -9.85
C VAL A 136 13.79 -1.37 -9.49
N ASN A 137 14.77 -0.48 -9.66
CA ASN A 137 16.17 -0.71 -9.34
C ASN A 137 16.51 -0.34 -7.88
N GLY A 138 17.71 -0.69 -7.46
CA GLY A 138 18.28 -0.31 -6.18
C GLY A 138 18.13 -1.35 -5.07
N THR A 139 18.65 -0.99 -3.90
CA THR A 139 18.61 -1.83 -2.70
C THR A 139 17.37 -1.50 -1.89
N LYS A 140 16.64 -2.52 -1.44
CA LYS A 140 15.50 -2.33 -0.53
C LYS A 140 16.01 -1.80 0.81
N VAL A 141 15.51 -0.64 1.22
CA VAL A 141 15.86 0.02 2.49
C VAL A 141 14.73 0.00 3.50
N VAL A 142 13.48 -0.15 3.04
CA VAL A 142 12.28 -0.32 3.87
C VAL A 142 11.45 -1.49 3.35
N ASN A 143 10.91 -2.27 4.29
CA ASN A 143 10.05 -3.41 4.04
C ASN A 143 8.96 -3.46 5.11
N ILE A 144 7.79 -2.92 4.81
CA ILE A 144 6.65 -2.86 5.72
C ILE A 144 5.47 -3.59 5.10
N HIS A 145 4.73 -4.32 5.92
CA HIS A 145 3.41 -4.83 5.55
C HIS A 145 2.38 -4.53 6.64
N SER A 146 1.10 -4.64 6.30
CA SER A 146 0.03 -4.41 7.27
C SER A 146 -0.60 -5.71 7.73
N HIS A 147 -1.05 -5.75 8.99
CA HIS A 147 -1.92 -6.81 9.51
C HIS A 147 -3.33 -6.26 9.73
N PRO A 148 -4.30 -6.67 8.90
CA PRO A 148 -5.68 -6.18 9.00
C PRO A 148 -6.49 -6.86 10.11
N ASP A 149 -6.12 -8.09 10.53
CA ASP A 149 -6.81 -8.83 11.60
C ASP A 149 -6.51 -8.21 12.97
N PRO A 150 -7.53 -7.72 13.71
CA PRO A 150 -7.35 -7.16 15.04
C PRO A 150 -6.87 -8.19 16.09
N ASN A 151 -7.03 -9.48 15.83
CA ASN A 151 -6.55 -10.56 16.68
C ASN A 151 -5.22 -11.16 16.18
N GLY A 152 -4.67 -10.60 15.09
CA GLY A 152 -3.43 -11.06 14.49
C GLY A 152 -2.20 -10.78 15.33
N THR A 153 -1.06 -11.28 14.89
CA THR A 153 0.23 -11.08 15.56
C THR A 153 0.66 -9.62 15.47
N LYS A 154 1.01 -9.04 16.61
CA LYS A 154 1.68 -7.75 16.71
C LYS A 154 3.17 -7.97 16.45
N GLY A 155 3.70 -7.33 15.41
CA GLY A 155 5.09 -7.51 15.01
C GLY A 155 5.31 -8.62 13.98
N GLY A 156 6.58 -8.91 13.68
CA GLY A 156 6.94 -9.90 12.65
C GLY A 156 6.62 -11.33 13.05
N SER A 157 6.03 -12.11 12.15
CA SER A 157 5.88 -13.54 12.29
C SER A 157 7.25 -14.25 12.19
N ASP A 158 7.32 -15.55 12.51
CA ASP A 158 8.55 -16.35 12.36
C ASP A 158 9.07 -16.29 10.92
N LYS A 159 8.19 -16.31 9.93
CA LYS A 159 8.54 -16.19 8.52
C LYS A 159 9.10 -14.81 8.19
N ASP A 160 8.52 -13.75 8.76
CA ASP A 160 9.01 -12.38 8.57
C ASP A 160 10.40 -12.20 9.18
N MET A 161 10.61 -12.73 10.36
CA MET A 161 11.93 -12.73 11.02
C MET A 161 12.97 -13.52 10.22
N GLU A 162 12.60 -14.69 9.67
CA GLU A 162 13.52 -15.46 8.80
C GLU A 162 13.89 -14.68 7.53
N ASN A 163 12.93 -14.00 6.91
CA ASN A 163 13.19 -13.14 5.77
C ASN A 163 14.08 -11.94 6.15
N ALA A 164 13.88 -11.35 7.32
CA ALA A 164 14.67 -10.22 7.82
C ALA A 164 16.14 -10.58 8.07
N LYS A 165 16.49 -11.83 8.37
CA LYS A 165 17.89 -12.28 8.48
C LYS A 165 18.70 -12.08 7.19
N ARG A 166 18.01 -12.05 6.05
CA ARG A 166 18.60 -11.94 4.70
C ARG A 166 18.50 -10.54 4.11
N SER A 167 17.99 -9.59 4.88
CA SER A 167 17.69 -8.22 4.43
C SER A 167 18.36 -7.21 5.35
N SER A 168 18.98 -6.19 4.76
CA SER A 168 19.43 -4.99 5.47
C SER A 168 18.36 -3.92 5.60
N ALA A 169 17.18 -4.17 5.04
CA ALA A 169 16.06 -3.23 5.10
C ALA A 169 15.53 -3.09 6.53
N ARG A 170 14.99 -1.92 6.81
CA ARG A 170 14.20 -1.69 8.01
C ARG A 170 12.85 -2.39 7.85
N ASN A 171 12.57 -3.37 8.72
CA ASN A 171 11.38 -4.21 8.60
C ASN A 171 10.33 -3.82 9.63
N GLY A 172 9.05 -3.82 9.24
CA GLY A 172 7.96 -3.47 10.13
C GLY A 172 6.61 -4.06 9.74
N VAL A 173 5.76 -4.20 10.75
CA VAL A 173 4.34 -4.55 10.61
C VAL A 173 3.51 -3.36 11.06
N TYR A 174 2.71 -2.82 10.16
CA TYR A 174 1.68 -1.85 10.52
C TYR A 174 0.43 -2.59 10.99
N PHE A 175 0.15 -2.52 12.29
CA PHE A 175 -1.01 -3.15 12.88
C PHE A 175 -2.19 -2.17 12.93
N LYS A 176 -3.16 -2.41 12.05
CA LYS A 176 -4.31 -1.53 11.82
C LYS A 176 -5.13 -1.26 13.09
N ALA A 177 -5.34 -2.28 13.93
CA ALA A 177 -6.27 -2.18 15.07
C ALA A 177 -5.88 -1.10 16.09
N ASN A 178 -4.60 -0.80 16.24
CA ASN A 178 -4.11 0.24 17.14
C ASN A 178 -3.26 1.31 16.43
N GLN A 179 -3.19 1.28 15.09
CA GLN A 179 -2.43 2.22 14.28
C GLN A 179 -0.95 2.32 14.70
N THR A 180 -0.32 1.19 14.95
CA THR A 180 1.06 1.11 15.44
C THR A 180 1.93 0.34 14.45
N LEU A 181 3.10 0.89 14.15
CA LEU A 181 4.17 0.18 13.45
C LEU A 181 4.99 -0.57 14.49
N TYR A 182 5.10 -1.89 14.32
CA TYR A 182 5.96 -2.79 15.09
C TYR A 182 7.18 -3.11 14.25
N GLU A 183 8.33 -2.55 14.63
CA GLU A 183 9.59 -2.90 13.96
C GLU A 183 10.10 -4.24 14.45
N TYR A 184 10.67 -5.01 13.55
CA TYR A 184 11.25 -6.34 13.84
C TYR A 184 12.55 -6.56 13.08
N ASN A 185 13.32 -7.56 13.51
CA ASN A 185 14.54 -8.00 12.84
C ASN A 185 14.60 -9.53 12.75
N GLY A 186 15.73 -10.07 12.35
CA GLY A 186 15.91 -11.51 12.20
C GLY A 186 15.88 -12.33 13.51
N THR A 187 15.79 -11.69 14.68
CA THR A 187 15.85 -12.35 15.99
C THR A 187 14.73 -11.98 16.92
N GLN A 188 14.10 -10.83 16.73
CA GLN A 188 13.05 -10.28 17.59
C GLN A 188 11.85 -9.81 16.76
N SER A 189 10.67 -10.30 17.12
CA SER A 189 9.41 -9.96 16.44
C SER A 189 8.92 -8.54 16.73
N ASN A 190 9.41 -7.92 17.81
CA ASN A 190 9.10 -6.54 18.16
C ASN A 190 10.33 -5.93 18.88
N ILE A 191 11.01 -5.02 18.20
CA ILE A 191 12.13 -4.25 18.76
C ILE A 191 11.74 -2.80 19.08
N ARG A 192 10.67 -2.31 18.48
CA ARG A 192 10.16 -0.96 18.69
C ARG A 192 8.68 -0.85 18.31
N GLU A 193 7.91 -0.13 19.11
CA GLU A 193 6.51 0.20 18.85
C GLU A 193 6.37 1.69 18.58
N ILE A 194 5.76 2.06 17.47
CA ILE A 194 5.67 3.44 17.00
C ILE A 194 4.23 3.74 16.60
N PRO A 195 3.51 4.60 17.34
CA PRO A 195 2.19 5.07 16.89
C PRO A 195 2.29 5.84 15.58
N ILE A 196 1.42 5.49 14.61
CA ILE A 196 1.38 6.07 13.26
C ILE A 196 0.00 6.65 13.01
N GLN A 197 -0.14 7.96 13.10
CA GLN A 197 -1.40 8.66 12.87
C GLN A 197 -1.58 9.05 11.39
N SER A 198 -0.47 9.28 10.68
CA SER A 198 -0.46 9.72 9.27
C SER A 198 0.65 9.04 8.47
N ALA A 199 0.58 9.15 7.14
CA ALA A 199 1.67 8.71 6.28
C ALA A 199 2.95 9.51 6.49
N VAL A 200 2.84 10.80 6.79
CA VAL A 200 3.98 11.66 7.14
C VAL A 200 4.67 11.17 8.41
N ASP A 201 3.90 10.75 9.43
CA ASP A 201 4.48 10.15 10.63
C ASP A 201 5.24 8.87 10.29
N LEU A 202 4.66 8.01 9.45
CA LEU A 202 5.31 6.79 8.99
C LEU A 202 6.67 7.11 8.35
N LEU A 203 6.71 8.01 7.38
CA LEU A 203 7.95 8.38 6.66
C LEU A 203 9.00 9.02 7.58
N ARG A 204 8.58 9.92 8.48
CA ARG A 204 9.47 10.54 9.48
C ARG A 204 10.08 9.49 10.40
N GLN A 205 9.29 8.53 10.87
CA GLN A 205 9.78 7.45 11.71
C GLN A 205 10.74 6.52 10.98
N LEU A 206 10.57 6.38 9.66
CA LEU A 206 11.45 5.60 8.80
C LEU A 206 12.74 6.34 8.40
N GLY A 207 12.84 7.63 8.69
CA GLY A 207 14.02 8.43 8.33
C GLY A 207 14.15 8.67 6.83
N ILE A 208 13.02 8.72 6.11
CA ILE A 208 12.97 8.96 4.66
C ILE A 208 12.72 10.46 4.35
N TYR A 209 12.52 11.28 5.37
CA TYR A 209 12.40 12.73 5.31
C TYR A 209 13.67 13.38 5.82
#